data_fb42ae84499a78ba078a0cf5ed3524bd
#
_entry.id   fb42ae84499a78ba078a0cf5ed3524bd
#
_cell.length_a   1.000
_cell.length_b   1.000
_cell.length_c   1.000
_cell.angle_alpha   90.00
_cell.angle_beta   90.00
_cell.angle_gamma   90.00
#
_symmetry.space_group_name_H-M   'P 1'
#
loop_
_entity.id
_entity.type
_entity.pdbx_description
1 polymer ?
#
loop_
_entity_poly.entity_id
_entity_poly.type
_entity_poly.pdbx_seq_one_letter_code
_entity_poly.pdbx_strand_id
1 'polypeptide(L)'
;MPLPTPNTGESQDNFIARCMSNPTAIKDFPDTTQRAAVCFSQFAKDESVTKHHLMNIKKIDEELQIVYAEVYVPNTPDSDNDFMSIETVREMGHNFLANGRVTKVDVNHSRDEISAAVVESFIVRKGDPDFIENAWVAGIKIMDDAVWELIKSGEINGFSLDGVGQGKDTELEIEIPEFVKGETDKQENHKHIFKVHFDEEGTFLGGQTVDDETDHIHLIKRGTITEETNDHAHRFSFVEVYTQ
;
A
#
# COMPACT_ATOMS: atom_id res chain seq x y z
N MET A 1 5.73 -14.68 25.26
CA MET A 1 6.18 -15.71 24.29
C MET A 1 5.87 -15.17 22.90
N PRO A 2 6.67 -15.44 21.89
CA PRO A 2 6.40 -14.95 20.54
C PRO A 2 5.06 -15.51 20.04
N LEU A 3 4.43 -14.78 19.10
CA LEU A 3 3.24 -15.24 18.41
C LEU A 3 3.56 -16.50 17.59
N PRO A 4 2.57 -17.38 17.35
CA PRO A 4 2.79 -18.56 16.52
C PRO A 4 3.16 -18.18 15.09
N THR A 5 4.07 -18.93 14.48
CA THR A 5 4.45 -18.87 13.07
C THR A 5 3.90 -20.08 12.32
N PRO A 6 3.72 -20.01 10.99
CA PRO A 6 3.30 -21.14 10.19
C PRO A 6 4.29 -22.31 10.28
N ASN A 7 3.77 -23.54 10.23
CA ASN A 7 4.60 -24.73 10.07
C ASN A 7 4.83 -24.98 8.57
N THR A 8 5.93 -25.62 8.22
CA THR A 8 6.24 -25.97 6.83
C THR A 8 5.09 -26.76 6.19
N GLY A 9 4.47 -26.20 5.14
CA GLY A 9 3.35 -26.82 4.41
C GLY A 9 1.99 -26.71 5.12
N GLU A 10 1.87 -25.91 6.17
CA GLU A 10 0.59 -25.64 6.82
C GLU A 10 -0.27 -24.74 5.95
N SER A 11 -1.56 -25.12 5.72
CA SER A 11 -2.48 -24.24 4.99
C SER A 11 -2.85 -23.01 5.82
N GLN A 12 -3.19 -21.90 5.15
CA GLN A 12 -3.60 -20.66 5.79
C GLN A 12 -4.74 -20.88 6.80
N ASP A 13 -5.79 -21.59 6.42
CA ASP A 13 -6.94 -21.87 7.29
C ASP A 13 -6.54 -22.60 8.57
N ASN A 14 -5.67 -23.59 8.46
CA ASN A 14 -5.19 -24.35 9.61
C ASN A 14 -4.33 -23.48 10.54
N PHE A 15 -3.43 -22.70 9.97
CA PHE A 15 -2.61 -21.78 10.73
C PHE A 15 -3.48 -20.72 11.44
N ILE A 16 -4.42 -20.06 10.73
CA ILE A 16 -5.30 -19.05 11.31
C ILE A 16 -6.12 -19.63 12.46
N ALA A 17 -6.72 -20.81 12.31
CA ALA A 17 -7.47 -21.46 13.38
C ALA A 17 -6.59 -21.70 14.63
N ARG A 18 -5.36 -22.16 14.44
CA ARG A 18 -4.38 -22.40 15.50
C ARG A 18 -3.91 -21.09 16.15
N CYS A 19 -3.62 -20.07 15.36
CA CYS A 19 -3.19 -18.76 15.84
C CYS A 19 -4.31 -18.06 16.63
N MET A 20 -5.53 -18.03 16.14
CA MET A 20 -6.69 -17.42 16.78
C MET A 20 -7.00 -18.02 18.15
N SER A 21 -6.71 -19.32 18.34
CA SER A 21 -6.90 -20.04 19.61
C SER A 21 -5.65 -20.02 20.51
N ASN A 22 -4.55 -19.41 20.09
CA ASN A 22 -3.30 -19.37 20.84
C ASN A 22 -3.45 -18.49 22.10
N PRO A 23 -3.05 -18.95 23.30
CA PRO A 23 -3.20 -18.18 24.54
C PRO A 23 -2.44 -16.83 24.53
N THR A 24 -1.29 -16.76 23.88
CA THR A 24 -0.52 -15.52 23.74
C THR A 24 -1.27 -14.54 22.83
N ALA A 25 -1.74 -14.99 21.67
CA ALA A 25 -2.51 -14.15 20.75
C ALA A 25 -3.82 -13.64 21.39
N ILE A 26 -4.51 -14.48 22.17
CA ILE A 26 -5.72 -14.08 22.91
C ILE A 26 -5.41 -13.01 23.97
N LYS A 27 -4.30 -13.19 24.69
CA LYS A 27 -3.89 -12.26 25.76
C LYS A 27 -3.47 -10.91 25.19
N ASP A 28 -2.62 -10.92 24.16
CA ASP A 28 -1.98 -9.72 23.63
C ASP A 28 -2.94 -8.97 22.69
N PHE A 29 -3.86 -9.68 22.05
CA PHE A 29 -4.90 -9.14 21.15
C PHE A 29 -6.29 -9.66 21.56
N PRO A 30 -6.91 -9.10 22.61
CA PRO A 30 -8.20 -9.56 23.12
C PRO A 30 -9.35 -9.34 22.12
N ASP A 31 -9.28 -8.31 21.29
CA ASP A 31 -10.23 -8.08 20.20
C ASP A 31 -10.09 -9.14 19.11
N THR A 32 -11.23 -9.74 18.71
CA THR A 32 -11.23 -10.86 17.78
C THR A 32 -10.81 -10.44 16.37
N THR A 33 -11.19 -9.24 15.94
CA THR A 33 -10.88 -8.72 14.61
C THR A 33 -9.41 -8.37 14.51
N GLN A 34 -8.88 -7.66 15.52
CA GLN A 34 -7.47 -7.36 15.61
C GLN A 34 -6.62 -8.63 15.67
N ARG A 35 -7.02 -9.61 16.48
CA ARG A 35 -6.33 -10.91 16.57
C ARG A 35 -6.34 -11.64 15.22
N ALA A 36 -7.46 -11.64 14.50
CA ALA A 36 -7.52 -12.24 13.17
C ALA A 36 -6.53 -11.56 12.21
N ALA A 37 -6.50 -10.23 12.16
CA ALA A 37 -5.57 -9.47 11.33
C ALA A 37 -4.10 -9.84 11.62
N VAL A 38 -3.73 -9.90 12.90
CA VAL A 38 -2.38 -10.30 13.35
C VAL A 38 -2.06 -11.74 12.90
N CYS A 39 -2.99 -12.69 13.05
CA CYS A 39 -2.76 -14.07 12.62
C CYS A 39 -2.57 -14.18 11.12
N PHE A 40 -3.36 -13.46 10.32
CA PHE A 40 -3.16 -13.41 8.88
C PHE A 40 -1.81 -12.79 8.49
N SER A 41 -1.41 -11.71 9.15
CA SER A 41 -0.09 -11.09 8.95
C SER A 41 1.07 -12.07 9.25
N GLN A 42 0.98 -12.87 10.31
CA GLN A 42 2.00 -13.88 10.64
C GLN A 42 2.10 -14.98 9.58
N PHE A 43 0.98 -15.39 8.97
CA PHE A 43 1.00 -16.38 7.88
C PHE A 43 1.66 -15.79 6.63
N ALA A 44 1.33 -14.57 6.27
CA ALA A 44 1.84 -13.90 5.08
C ALA A 44 3.35 -13.63 5.12
N LYS A 45 3.99 -13.59 6.29
CA LYS A 45 5.46 -13.43 6.41
C LYS A 45 6.27 -14.59 5.81
N ASP A 46 5.66 -15.77 5.62
CA ASP A 46 6.33 -16.97 5.10
C ASP A 46 6.22 -17.15 3.56
N GLU A 47 5.44 -16.30 2.87
CA GLU A 47 5.34 -16.33 1.42
C GLU A 47 6.20 -15.23 0.79
N SER A 48 6.94 -15.54 -0.28
CA SER A 48 7.64 -14.57 -1.12
C SER A 48 6.62 -13.76 -1.93
N VAL A 49 6.05 -12.72 -1.32
CA VAL A 49 5.01 -11.90 -1.93
C VAL A 49 5.62 -10.75 -2.71
N THR A 50 5.11 -10.51 -3.89
CA THR A 50 5.37 -9.28 -4.65
C THR A 50 4.87 -8.10 -3.81
N LYS A 51 5.78 -7.20 -3.45
CA LYS A 51 5.47 -6.06 -2.58
C LYS A 51 4.89 -4.93 -3.42
N HIS A 52 3.75 -4.43 -2.99
CA HIS A 52 3.06 -3.32 -3.61
C HIS A 52 3.02 -2.14 -2.65
N HIS A 53 3.52 -1.02 -3.11
CA HIS A 53 3.47 0.25 -2.41
C HIS A 53 2.54 1.17 -3.20
N LEU A 54 1.38 1.49 -2.64
CA LEU A 54 0.38 2.35 -3.28
C LEU A 54 0.47 3.76 -2.69
N MET A 55 0.56 4.74 -3.58
CA MET A 55 0.51 6.16 -3.25
C MET A 55 -0.68 6.81 -3.97
N ASN A 56 -1.45 7.63 -3.25
CA ASN A 56 -2.60 8.30 -3.82
C ASN A 56 -2.21 9.34 -4.89
N ILE A 57 -3.04 9.48 -5.92
CA ILE A 57 -2.92 10.58 -6.89
C ILE A 57 -3.14 11.90 -6.13
N LYS A 58 -2.17 12.82 -6.21
CA LYS A 58 -2.22 14.12 -5.54
C LYS A 58 -2.60 15.27 -6.45
N LYS A 59 -2.33 15.14 -7.74
CA LYS A 59 -2.58 16.20 -8.69
C LYS A 59 -3.00 15.64 -10.04
N ILE A 60 -3.99 16.27 -10.66
CA ILE A 60 -4.49 15.92 -11.98
C ILE A 60 -4.44 17.17 -12.87
N ASP A 61 -3.82 17.06 -14.03
CA ASP A 61 -3.93 18.01 -15.13
C ASP A 61 -4.91 17.43 -16.16
N GLU A 62 -6.15 17.91 -16.12
CA GLU A 62 -7.22 17.40 -16.96
C GLU A 62 -7.02 17.74 -18.46
N GLU A 63 -6.44 18.91 -18.77
CA GLU A 63 -6.21 19.35 -20.14
C GLU A 63 -5.15 18.48 -20.83
N LEU A 64 -4.12 18.12 -20.08
CA LEU A 64 -3.03 17.28 -20.58
C LEU A 64 -3.26 15.79 -20.29
N GLN A 65 -4.27 15.41 -19.55
CA GLN A 65 -4.49 14.05 -19.05
C GLN A 65 -3.25 13.47 -18.36
N ILE A 66 -2.66 14.26 -17.47
CA ILE A 66 -1.49 13.86 -16.66
C ILE A 66 -1.92 13.75 -15.20
N VAL A 67 -1.55 12.65 -14.58
CA VAL A 67 -1.73 12.41 -13.15
C VAL A 67 -0.39 12.38 -12.46
N TYR A 68 -0.33 12.94 -11.24
CA TYR A 68 0.89 13.03 -10.44
C TYR A 68 0.69 12.39 -9.08
N ALA A 69 1.64 11.58 -8.67
CA ALA A 69 1.75 11.05 -7.32
C ALA A 69 3.21 10.81 -6.96
N GLU A 70 3.49 10.67 -5.67
CA GLU A 70 4.71 10.04 -5.23
C GLU A 70 4.71 8.58 -5.67
N VAL A 71 5.78 8.13 -6.30
CA VAL A 71 6.02 6.71 -6.58
C VAL A 71 6.54 6.01 -5.33
N TYR A 72 7.37 6.73 -4.56
CA TYR A 72 7.90 6.27 -3.29
C TYR A 72 8.30 7.42 -2.37
N VAL A 73 7.95 7.31 -1.10
CA VAL A 73 8.37 8.23 -0.03
C VAL A 73 9.49 7.54 0.77
N PRO A 74 10.69 8.14 0.86
CA PRO A 74 11.79 7.51 1.60
C PRO A 74 11.54 7.47 3.10
N ASN A 75 12.19 6.52 3.77
CA ASN A 75 12.14 6.33 5.22
C ASN A 75 10.72 6.13 5.79
N THR A 76 9.82 5.64 4.97
CA THR A 76 8.43 5.35 5.37
C THR A 76 8.20 3.85 5.23
N PRO A 77 7.93 3.14 6.32
CA PRO A 77 7.67 1.71 6.27
C PRO A 77 6.38 1.38 5.54
N ASP A 78 6.41 0.31 4.78
CA ASP A 78 5.22 -0.29 4.19
C ASP A 78 4.58 -1.33 5.14
N SER A 79 3.54 -2.02 4.66
CA SER A 79 2.85 -3.07 5.46
C SER A 79 3.73 -4.29 5.79
N ASP A 80 4.89 -4.40 5.18
CA ASP A 80 5.88 -5.44 5.44
C ASP A 80 7.02 -4.98 6.36
N ASN A 81 6.91 -3.74 6.83
CA ASN A 81 7.94 -3.06 7.63
C ASN A 81 9.25 -2.85 6.87
N ASP A 82 9.16 -2.77 5.54
CA ASP A 82 10.28 -2.41 4.69
C ASP A 82 10.23 -0.93 4.32
N PHE A 83 11.39 -0.36 4.15
CA PHE A 83 11.53 1.03 3.67
C PHE A 83 12.75 1.18 2.76
N MET A 84 12.79 2.26 2.01
CA MET A 84 13.95 2.66 1.23
C MET A 84 14.53 3.97 1.76
N SER A 85 15.87 4.06 1.82
CA SER A 85 16.53 5.32 2.17
C SER A 85 16.37 6.37 1.07
N ILE A 86 16.65 7.65 1.41
CA ILE A 86 16.63 8.75 0.46
C ILE A 86 17.55 8.46 -0.74
N GLU A 87 18.73 7.90 -0.49
CA GLU A 87 19.71 7.56 -1.53
C GLU A 87 19.16 6.49 -2.47
N THR A 88 18.55 5.43 -1.91
CA THR A 88 17.96 4.33 -2.68
C THR A 88 16.80 4.83 -3.56
N VAL A 89 15.91 5.65 -3.00
CA VAL A 89 14.77 6.22 -3.75
C VAL A 89 15.27 7.10 -4.90
N ARG A 90 16.29 7.93 -4.64
CA ARG A 90 16.89 8.79 -5.67
C ARG A 90 17.55 7.98 -6.79
N GLU A 91 18.33 6.96 -6.43
CA GLU A 91 18.96 6.08 -7.41
C GLU A 91 17.94 5.33 -8.25
N MET A 92 16.89 4.83 -7.62
CA MET A 92 15.79 4.12 -8.29
C MET A 92 15.06 5.04 -9.30
N GLY A 93 14.69 6.27 -8.89
CA GLY A 93 14.05 7.24 -9.79
C GLY A 93 14.93 7.62 -10.99
N HIS A 94 16.24 7.82 -10.78
CA HIS A 94 17.18 8.09 -11.86
C HIS A 94 17.36 6.89 -12.79
N ASN A 95 17.49 5.68 -12.24
CA ASN A 95 17.65 4.44 -13.01
C ASN A 95 16.38 4.09 -13.80
N PHE A 96 15.21 4.42 -13.30
CA PHE A 96 13.95 4.24 -14.02
C PHE A 96 13.98 4.98 -15.37
N LEU A 97 14.34 6.25 -15.36
CA LEU A 97 14.48 7.04 -16.59
C LEU A 97 15.65 6.57 -17.47
N ALA A 98 16.83 6.36 -16.86
CA ALA A 98 18.02 5.96 -17.60
C ALA A 98 17.86 4.64 -18.35
N ASN A 99 17.04 3.73 -17.84
CA ASN A 99 16.75 2.44 -18.47
C ASN A 99 15.53 2.47 -19.43
N GLY A 100 14.94 3.63 -19.68
CA GLY A 100 13.88 3.81 -20.66
C GLY A 100 12.57 3.10 -20.32
N ARG A 101 12.24 2.92 -19.03
CA ARG A 101 11.04 2.20 -18.58
C ARG A 101 9.76 3.03 -18.61
N VAL A 102 9.79 4.18 -19.25
CA VAL A 102 8.71 5.18 -19.20
C VAL A 102 7.36 4.71 -19.73
N THR A 103 7.32 3.69 -20.57
CA THR A 103 6.08 3.10 -21.11
C THR A 103 5.64 1.83 -20.40
N LYS A 104 6.33 1.43 -19.33
CA LYS A 104 5.98 0.26 -18.55
C LYS A 104 4.94 0.62 -17.50
N VAL A 105 3.73 0.90 -17.97
CA VAL A 105 2.58 1.28 -17.15
C VAL A 105 1.46 0.27 -17.41
N ASP A 106 0.95 -0.29 -16.34
CA ASP A 106 -0.22 -1.17 -16.39
C ASP A 106 -1.24 -0.79 -15.32
N VAL A 107 -2.41 -1.41 -15.35
CA VAL A 107 -3.44 -1.26 -14.31
C VAL A 107 -3.40 -2.50 -13.43
N ASN A 108 -3.33 -2.28 -12.12
CA ASN A 108 -3.45 -3.32 -11.10
C ASN A 108 -2.39 -4.43 -11.17
N HIS A 109 -1.18 -4.10 -11.63
CA HIS A 109 -0.09 -5.08 -11.84
C HIS A 109 -0.47 -6.26 -12.73
N SER A 110 -1.37 -6.01 -13.69
CA SER A 110 -1.81 -7.01 -14.67
C SER A 110 -0.69 -7.44 -15.61
N ARG A 111 0.37 -6.62 -15.75
CA ARG A 111 1.45 -6.71 -16.74
C ARG A 111 1.00 -6.52 -18.18
N ASP A 112 -0.27 -6.16 -18.38
CA ASP A 112 -0.80 -5.73 -19.68
C ASP A 112 -0.60 -4.23 -19.79
N GLU A 113 0.42 -3.82 -20.56
CA GLU A 113 0.78 -2.40 -20.73
C GLU A 113 -0.38 -1.64 -21.37
N ILE A 114 -0.77 -0.53 -20.75
CA ILE A 114 -1.79 0.38 -21.28
C ILE A 114 -1.16 1.47 -22.14
N SER A 115 -1.99 2.22 -22.86
CA SER A 115 -1.54 3.42 -23.59
C SER A 115 -1.31 4.57 -22.61
N ALA A 116 -0.13 4.56 -21.96
CA ALA A 116 0.31 5.56 -21.01
C ALA A 116 1.84 5.70 -21.02
N ALA A 117 2.35 6.82 -20.54
CA ALA A 117 3.77 7.02 -20.40
C ALA A 117 4.11 7.96 -19.23
N VAL A 118 5.18 7.66 -18.51
CA VAL A 118 5.80 8.59 -17.57
C VAL A 118 6.46 9.70 -18.36
N VAL A 119 5.91 10.90 -18.29
CA VAL A 119 6.39 12.09 -19.02
C VAL A 119 7.18 13.04 -18.12
N GLU A 120 7.00 12.94 -16.81
CA GLU A 120 7.76 13.64 -15.80
C GLU A 120 8.20 12.67 -14.70
N SER A 121 9.43 12.85 -14.20
CA SER A 121 9.97 12.07 -13.09
C SER A 121 11.04 12.90 -12.39
N PHE A 122 10.87 13.12 -11.09
CA PHE A 122 11.79 13.95 -10.32
C PHE A 122 11.80 13.55 -8.84
N ILE A 123 12.88 13.95 -8.18
CA ILE A 123 12.99 13.88 -6.72
C ILE A 123 12.57 15.23 -6.15
N VAL A 124 11.62 15.20 -5.24
CA VAL A 124 11.01 16.39 -4.63
C VAL A 124 12.06 17.20 -3.86
N ARG A 125 12.07 18.50 -4.09
CA ARG A 125 12.99 19.43 -3.42
C ARG A 125 12.33 20.01 -2.18
N LYS A 126 13.16 20.51 -1.28
CA LYS A 126 12.70 21.20 -0.07
C LYS A 126 11.80 22.37 -0.40
N GLY A 127 10.64 22.41 0.29
CA GLY A 127 9.66 23.49 0.16
C GLY A 127 8.73 23.33 -1.03
N ASP A 128 8.63 22.15 -1.63
CA ASP A 128 7.61 21.83 -2.61
C ASP A 128 6.23 21.89 -1.94
N PRO A 129 5.23 22.58 -2.55
CA PRO A 129 3.93 22.76 -1.93
C PRO A 129 2.99 21.55 -2.08
N ASP A 130 3.27 20.67 -3.03
CA ASP A 130 2.36 19.61 -3.45
C ASP A 130 2.82 18.21 -2.99
N PHE A 131 4.15 18.01 -2.85
CA PHE A 131 4.74 16.70 -2.64
C PHE A 131 5.72 16.64 -1.46
N ILE A 132 5.91 15.45 -0.93
CA ILE A 132 6.77 15.17 0.23
C ILE A 132 8.24 15.32 -0.16
N GLU A 133 9.02 16.06 0.63
CA GLU A 133 10.44 16.27 0.40
C GLU A 133 11.21 14.95 0.27
N ASN A 134 12.11 14.86 -0.71
CA ASN A 134 12.89 13.68 -1.08
C ASN A 134 12.09 12.50 -1.67
N ALA A 135 10.77 12.57 -1.77
CA ALA A 135 10.01 11.55 -2.48
C ALA A 135 10.37 11.51 -3.98
N TRP A 136 10.22 10.36 -4.59
CA TRP A 136 10.24 10.22 -6.03
C TRP A 136 8.82 10.41 -6.55
N VAL A 137 8.61 11.42 -7.39
CA VAL A 137 7.33 11.73 -8.04
C VAL A 137 7.40 11.39 -9.51
N ALA A 138 6.30 10.87 -10.05
CA ALA A 138 6.10 10.71 -11.48
C ALA A 138 4.84 11.44 -11.93
N GLY A 139 4.90 12.03 -13.12
CA GLY A 139 3.77 12.48 -13.91
C GLY A 139 3.51 11.47 -15.03
N ILE A 140 2.33 10.83 -15.03
CA ILE A 140 1.95 9.83 -16.02
C ILE A 140 0.91 10.43 -16.95
N LYS A 141 1.25 10.53 -18.22
CA LYS A 141 0.33 10.85 -19.31
C LYS A 141 -0.51 9.63 -19.63
N ILE A 142 -1.83 9.75 -19.52
CA ILE A 142 -2.78 8.71 -19.85
C ILE A 142 -3.32 9.01 -21.26
N MET A 143 -3.15 8.06 -22.18
CA MET A 143 -3.61 8.14 -23.56
C MET A 143 -4.73 7.12 -23.83
N ASP A 144 -5.10 6.35 -22.82
CA ASP A 144 -6.21 5.40 -22.85
C ASP A 144 -7.45 6.08 -22.24
N ASP A 145 -8.45 6.36 -23.08
CA ASP A 145 -9.66 7.08 -22.64
C ASP A 145 -10.46 6.29 -21.60
N ALA A 146 -10.47 4.95 -21.66
CA ALA A 146 -11.17 4.14 -20.67
C ALA A 146 -10.50 4.21 -19.29
N VAL A 147 -9.17 4.12 -19.25
CA VAL A 147 -8.39 4.31 -18.02
C VAL A 147 -8.55 5.74 -17.48
N TRP A 148 -8.60 6.74 -18.37
CA TRP A 148 -8.83 8.13 -17.97
C TRP A 148 -10.19 8.33 -17.28
N GLU A 149 -11.25 7.70 -17.76
CA GLU A 149 -12.56 7.73 -17.09
C GLU A 149 -12.54 7.07 -15.72
N LEU A 150 -11.81 5.94 -15.53
CA LEU A 150 -11.63 5.30 -14.24
C LEU A 150 -10.88 6.18 -13.22
N ILE A 151 -9.91 6.97 -13.70
CA ILE A 151 -9.22 7.96 -12.86
C ILE A 151 -10.18 9.09 -12.44
N LYS A 152 -10.94 9.65 -13.38
CA LYS A 152 -11.91 10.71 -13.08
C LYS A 152 -13.03 10.26 -12.15
N SER A 153 -13.45 8.99 -12.24
CA SER A 153 -14.45 8.43 -11.34
C SER A 153 -13.91 8.10 -9.95
N GLY A 154 -12.57 8.06 -9.79
CA GLY A 154 -11.89 7.66 -8.54
C GLY A 154 -11.75 6.16 -8.34
N GLU A 155 -12.05 5.37 -9.37
CA GLU A 155 -11.81 3.91 -9.36
C GLU A 155 -10.33 3.57 -9.47
N ILE A 156 -9.54 4.45 -10.09
CA ILE A 156 -8.07 4.45 -10.04
C ILE A 156 -7.64 5.73 -9.31
N ASN A 157 -7.09 5.59 -8.13
CA ASN A 157 -6.76 6.71 -7.25
C ASN A 157 -5.28 6.79 -6.86
N GLY A 158 -4.42 5.90 -7.34
CA GLY A 158 -3.03 5.86 -6.90
C GLY A 158 -2.07 5.20 -7.87
N PHE A 159 -0.78 5.36 -7.55
CA PHE A 159 0.33 4.68 -8.21
C PHE A 159 0.85 3.57 -7.31
N SER A 160 1.35 2.51 -7.94
CA SER A 160 2.07 1.45 -7.25
C SER A 160 3.31 1.09 -8.04
N LEU A 161 4.40 0.83 -7.32
CA LEU A 161 5.65 0.37 -7.90
C LEU A 161 5.72 -1.16 -7.85
N ASP A 162 5.99 -1.78 -9.00
CA ASP A 162 6.39 -3.20 -9.07
C ASP A 162 7.90 -3.28 -9.27
N GLY A 163 8.61 -3.94 -8.37
CA GLY A 163 10.04 -4.04 -8.41
C GLY A 163 10.60 -5.20 -7.59
N VAL A 164 11.87 -5.52 -7.85
CA VAL A 164 12.62 -6.53 -7.10
C VAL A 164 13.78 -5.83 -6.41
N GLY A 165 13.88 -5.97 -5.09
CA GLY A 165 14.95 -5.44 -4.28
C GLY A 165 15.59 -6.51 -3.40
N GLN A 166 16.77 -6.20 -2.86
CA GLN A 166 17.39 -6.97 -1.78
C GLN A 166 17.24 -6.18 -0.49
N GLY A 167 16.52 -6.75 0.48
CA GLY A 167 16.41 -6.19 1.82
C GLY A 167 17.70 -6.40 2.62
N LYS A 168 17.96 -5.48 3.54
CA LYS A 168 19.00 -5.57 4.55
C LYS A 168 18.41 -5.12 5.87
N ASP A 169 18.57 -5.92 6.91
CA ASP A 169 18.16 -5.55 8.25
C ASP A 169 18.82 -4.22 8.66
N THR A 170 18.00 -3.28 9.08
CA THR A 170 18.44 -1.97 9.55
C THR A 170 17.43 -1.43 10.56
N GLU A 171 17.83 -0.38 11.29
CA GLU A 171 16.96 0.30 12.24
C GLU A 171 16.57 1.66 11.67
N LEU A 172 15.29 2.00 11.78
CA LEU A 172 14.75 3.32 11.45
C LEU A 172 13.98 3.83 12.66
N GLU A 173 14.40 4.99 13.18
CA GLU A 173 13.67 5.65 14.26
C GLU A 173 12.60 6.57 13.67
N ILE A 174 11.34 6.20 13.84
CA ILE A 174 10.18 6.96 13.37
C ILE A 174 9.11 7.00 14.47
N GLU A 175 8.30 8.04 14.47
CA GLU A 175 7.06 8.08 15.25
C GLU A 175 5.98 7.29 14.51
N ILE A 176 5.47 6.22 15.11
CA ILE A 176 4.43 5.38 14.52
C ILE A 176 3.14 5.60 15.29
N PRO A 177 2.06 6.03 14.63
CA PRO A 177 0.78 6.17 15.28
C PRO A 177 0.20 4.77 15.60
N GLU A 178 -0.50 4.64 16.72
CA GLU A 178 -1.20 3.40 17.09
C GLU A 178 -2.16 2.91 15.97
N PHE A 179 -2.73 3.85 15.24
CA PHE A 179 -3.58 3.55 14.08
C PHE A 179 -3.55 4.66 13.04
N VAL A 180 -3.85 4.30 11.81
CA VAL A 180 -4.03 5.21 10.69
C VAL A 180 -5.44 5.06 10.13
N LYS A 181 -6.06 6.18 9.76
CA LYS A 181 -7.33 6.24 9.03
C LYS A 181 -7.15 6.94 7.70
N GLY A 182 -7.88 6.48 6.70
CA GLY A 182 -7.93 7.10 5.39
C GLY A 182 -9.16 6.64 4.61
N GLU A 183 -9.26 7.05 3.36
CA GLU A 183 -10.32 6.61 2.45
C GLU A 183 -9.74 5.62 1.44
N THR A 184 -10.58 4.66 1.03
CA THR A 184 -10.26 3.74 -0.07
C THR A 184 -10.53 4.40 -1.42
N ASP A 185 -10.11 3.73 -2.51
CA ASP A 185 -10.61 4.03 -3.85
C ASP A 185 -12.12 3.80 -3.93
N LYS A 186 -12.69 4.21 -5.06
CA LYS A 186 -14.11 4.00 -5.36
C LYS A 186 -14.28 2.75 -6.20
N GLN A 187 -15.00 1.76 -5.66
CA GLN A 187 -15.42 0.56 -6.37
C GLN A 187 -16.94 0.41 -6.25
N GLU A 188 -17.61 -0.08 -7.29
CA GLU A 188 -19.06 -0.25 -7.33
C GLU A 188 -19.85 0.98 -6.83
N ASN A 189 -19.39 2.19 -7.18
CA ASN A 189 -19.97 3.49 -6.81
C ASN A 189 -19.90 3.87 -5.33
N HIS A 190 -19.12 3.18 -4.51
CA HIS A 190 -18.88 3.55 -3.11
C HIS A 190 -17.40 3.47 -2.75
N LYS A 191 -17.05 4.05 -1.62
CA LYS A 191 -15.76 3.98 -0.96
C LYS A 191 -15.97 3.79 0.53
N HIS A 192 -14.93 3.37 1.23
CA HIS A 192 -14.95 3.19 2.67
C HIS A 192 -13.92 4.07 3.36
N ILE A 193 -14.15 4.36 4.62
CA ILE A 193 -13.10 4.77 5.52
C ILE A 193 -12.43 3.49 6.04
N PHE A 194 -11.11 3.41 5.98
CA PHE A 194 -10.36 2.31 6.57
C PHE A 194 -9.70 2.73 7.89
N LYS A 195 -9.42 1.75 8.73
CA LYS A 195 -8.59 1.88 9.92
C LYS A 195 -7.63 0.70 10.00
N VAL A 196 -6.33 1.01 10.03
CA VAL A 196 -5.25 0.02 10.21
C VAL A 196 -4.48 0.32 11.49
N HIS A 197 -3.87 -0.68 12.08
CA HIS A 197 -3.20 -0.63 13.36
C HIS A 197 -1.75 -1.08 13.25
N PHE A 198 -0.94 -0.59 14.18
CA PHE A 198 0.46 -0.95 14.36
C PHE A 198 0.72 -1.33 15.83
N ASP A 199 1.72 -2.16 16.08
CA ASP A 199 2.20 -2.41 17.44
C ASP A 199 3.20 -1.32 17.89
N GLU A 200 3.71 -1.45 19.13
CA GLU A 200 4.68 -0.52 19.71
C GLU A 200 6.02 -0.52 18.96
N GLU A 201 6.33 -1.59 18.24
CA GLU A 201 7.50 -1.73 17.38
C GLU A 201 7.24 -1.26 15.93
N GLY A 202 6.01 -0.81 15.64
CA GLY A 202 5.61 -0.32 14.33
C GLY A 202 5.30 -1.40 13.31
N THR A 203 5.09 -2.62 13.75
CA THR A 203 4.67 -3.70 12.86
C THR A 203 3.22 -3.48 12.44
N PHE A 204 2.96 -3.55 11.15
CA PHE A 204 1.61 -3.46 10.61
C PHE A 204 0.76 -4.66 11.09
N LEU A 205 -0.31 -4.39 11.79
CA LEU A 205 -1.22 -5.39 12.35
C LEU A 205 -2.44 -5.66 11.47
N GLY A 206 -2.60 -4.92 10.37
CA GLY A 206 -3.82 -4.95 9.57
C GLY A 206 -4.94 -4.12 10.15
N GLY A 207 -6.16 -4.34 9.69
CA GLY A 207 -7.33 -3.58 10.10
C GLY A 207 -8.57 -3.95 9.33
N GLN A 208 -9.44 -2.98 9.14
CA GLN A 208 -10.68 -3.14 8.38
C GLN A 208 -11.22 -1.79 7.92
N THR A 209 -12.15 -1.83 6.98
CA THR A 209 -12.99 -0.67 6.71
C THR A 209 -14.00 -0.50 7.86
N VAL A 210 -14.38 0.73 8.13
CA VAL A 210 -15.44 1.02 9.09
C VAL A 210 -16.75 1.22 8.36
N ASP A 211 -17.85 0.77 8.99
CA ASP A 211 -19.20 0.95 8.47
C ASP A 211 -19.56 2.46 8.56
N ASP A 212 -19.75 3.08 7.40
CA ASP A 212 -20.09 4.47 7.23
C ASP A 212 -21.19 4.67 6.17
N GLU A 213 -22.31 3.98 6.34
CA GLU A 213 -23.48 3.97 5.46
C GLU A 213 -23.46 2.85 4.40
N THR A 214 -22.45 1.97 4.41
CA THR A 214 -22.45 0.75 3.59
C THR A 214 -22.94 -0.44 4.43
N ASP A 215 -23.48 -1.46 3.78
CA ASP A 215 -24.01 -2.63 4.46
C ASP A 215 -22.95 -3.73 4.68
N HIS A 216 -21.66 -3.43 4.43
CA HIS A 216 -20.56 -4.38 4.53
C HIS A 216 -19.25 -3.72 4.91
N ILE A 217 -18.31 -4.54 5.37
CA ILE A 217 -16.93 -4.15 5.68
C ILE A 217 -15.96 -5.06 4.95
N HIS A 218 -14.75 -4.56 4.71
CA HIS A 218 -13.63 -5.31 4.19
C HIS A 218 -12.54 -5.45 5.24
N LEU A 219 -11.97 -6.64 5.37
CA LEU A 219 -10.78 -6.85 6.19
C LEU A 219 -9.52 -6.38 5.44
N ILE A 220 -8.56 -5.89 6.20
CA ILE A 220 -7.24 -5.50 5.72
C ILE A 220 -6.23 -6.39 6.44
N LYS A 221 -5.63 -7.33 5.73
CA LYS A 221 -4.67 -8.28 6.28
C LYS A 221 -3.25 -7.83 6.03
N ARG A 222 -2.99 -7.31 4.82
CA ARG A 222 -1.66 -6.92 4.37
C ARG A 222 -1.74 -6.10 3.08
N GLY A 223 -0.70 -5.31 2.80
CA GLY A 223 -0.57 -4.57 1.55
C GLY A 223 -1.54 -3.41 1.44
N THR A 224 -1.92 -3.09 0.24
CA THR A 224 -2.69 -1.91 -0.15
C THR A 224 -4.03 -2.23 -0.80
N ILE A 225 -4.51 -3.47 -0.63
CA ILE A 225 -5.80 -3.96 -1.11
C ILE A 225 -6.52 -4.63 0.05
N THR A 226 -7.82 -4.36 0.19
CA THR A 226 -8.67 -5.05 1.15
C THR A 226 -8.95 -6.49 0.70
N GLU A 227 -9.39 -7.33 1.64
CA GLU A 227 -9.99 -8.61 1.27
C GLU A 227 -11.29 -8.39 0.51
N GLU A 228 -11.59 -9.31 -0.41
CA GLU A 228 -12.82 -9.30 -1.17
C GLU A 228 -14.03 -9.56 -0.28
N THR A 229 -15.06 -8.73 -0.42
CA THR A 229 -16.38 -8.88 0.21
C THR A 229 -17.41 -8.44 -0.81
N ASN A 230 -18.53 -9.16 -0.96
CA ASN A 230 -19.58 -8.88 -1.94
C ASN A 230 -19.03 -8.75 -3.38
N ASP A 231 -18.11 -9.63 -3.77
CA ASP A 231 -17.50 -9.72 -5.10
C ASP A 231 -16.63 -8.51 -5.51
N HIS A 232 -16.20 -7.67 -4.56
CA HIS A 232 -15.25 -6.58 -4.83
C HIS A 232 -14.26 -6.36 -3.68
N ALA A 233 -13.20 -5.60 -3.98
CA ALA A 233 -12.17 -5.17 -3.04
C ALA A 233 -11.79 -3.72 -3.32
N HIS A 234 -11.24 -3.03 -2.33
CA HIS A 234 -10.81 -1.65 -2.43
C HIS A 234 -9.29 -1.52 -2.29
N ARG A 235 -8.73 -0.48 -2.90
CA ARG A 235 -7.35 -0.07 -2.72
C ARG A 235 -7.26 1.08 -1.73
N PHE A 236 -6.18 1.14 -1.00
CA PHE A 236 -5.93 2.20 -0.01
C PHE A 236 -4.42 2.46 0.14
N SER A 237 -4.08 3.65 0.65
CA SER A 237 -2.73 4.00 1.08
C SER A 237 -2.77 4.55 2.49
N PHE A 238 -1.76 4.25 3.29
CA PHE A 238 -1.59 4.81 4.64
C PHE A 238 -0.24 5.53 4.83
N VAL A 239 0.56 5.59 3.78
CA VAL A 239 1.94 6.14 3.82
C VAL A 239 1.96 7.63 4.13
N GLU A 240 0.97 8.37 3.67
CA GLU A 240 0.91 9.83 3.82
C GLU A 240 0.75 10.30 5.27
N VAL A 241 0.36 9.41 6.17
CA VAL A 241 0.13 9.75 7.59
C VAL A 241 1.42 9.86 8.39
N TYR A 242 2.49 9.18 7.96
CA TYR A 242 3.82 9.28 8.60
C TYR A 242 4.54 10.60 8.33
N THR A 243 3.98 11.46 7.49
CA THR A 243 4.68 12.62 6.93
C THR A 243 4.02 13.96 7.30
N GLN A 244 3.02 13.94 8.22
CA GLN A 244 2.34 15.15 8.70
C GLN A 244 3.00 15.78 9.92
#